data_82d6a7b2869b71c228d3653bf413ebf1
#
_entry.id   82d6a7b2869b71c228d3653bf413ebf1
#
_cell.length_a   1.000
_cell.length_b   1.000
_cell.length_c   1.000
_cell.angle_alpha   90.00
_cell.angle_beta   90.00
_cell.angle_gamma   90.00
#
_symmetry.space_group_name_H-M   'P 1'
#
loop_
_entity.id
_entity.type
_entity.pdbx_description
1 polymer ?
#
loop_
_entity_poly.entity_id
_entity_poly.type
_entity_poly.pdbx_seq_one_letter_code
_entity_poly.pdbx_strand_id
1 'polypeptide(L)'
;PTTPLQWDIFCQVIDNFGDIGVCWRLARDLAQRGHSVRLWTDDASALQWMAPHGCAGVQVLPWGGAVPDQAAPADVLIEAFGCEIAPEIIATSARQSRARGQKPVWINLEYLSAEAYVERCHALPSPIQRGPAAGWTKWFFYPGFTPATGGLLRELDLAERQASFDVTAWRSAHLAGAAAAAGERWISLFCYEPPALAQLLAQLENASAPTRLLVTPGRAAASV
;
A
#
# COMPACT_ATOMS: atom_id res chain seq x y z
N PRO A 1 -4.00 8.31 25.07
CA PRO A 1 -4.85 7.79 24.00
C PRO A 1 -5.12 8.90 23.02
N THR A 2 -4.76 8.70 21.75
CA THR A 2 -5.10 9.62 20.66
C THR A 2 -6.58 9.48 20.35
N THR A 3 -7.26 10.59 20.06
CA THR A 3 -8.67 10.55 19.62
C THR A 3 -8.76 9.76 18.33
N PRO A 4 -9.68 8.77 18.20
CA PRO A 4 -9.92 8.07 16.94
C PRO A 4 -10.26 9.05 15.82
N LEU A 5 -9.61 8.88 14.69
CA LEU A 5 -9.83 9.66 13.48
C LEU A 5 -10.45 8.79 12.38
N GLN A 6 -11.22 9.42 11.48
CA GLN A 6 -11.69 8.81 10.25
C GLN A 6 -10.70 9.12 9.11
N TRP A 7 -10.13 8.06 8.51
CA TRP A 7 -9.21 8.15 7.40
C TRP A 7 -9.86 7.63 6.12
N ASP A 8 -9.69 8.37 5.03
CA ASP A 8 -10.02 7.93 3.69
C ASP A 8 -8.75 7.80 2.88
N ILE A 9 -8.42 6.58 2.44
CA ILE A 9 -7.27 6.27 1.60
C ILE A 9 -7.79 5.94 0.21
N PHE A 10 -7.33 6.66 -0.80
CA PHE A 10 -7.67 6.47 -2.20
C PHE A 10 -6.48 5.84 -2.92
N CYS A 11 -6.72 4.71 -3.57
CA CYS A 11 -5.72 3.91 -4.26
C CYS A 11 -6.24 3.48 -5.62
N GLN A 12 -5.64 3.99 -6.68
CA GLN A 12 -5.79 3.44 -8.02
C GLN A 12 -4.71 2.40 -8.25
N VAL A 13 -5.10 1.18 -8.65
CA VAL A 13 -4.16 0.09 -8.89
C VAL A 13 -3.62 0.21 -10.32
N ILE A 14 -2.38 0.65 -10.45
CA ILE A 14 -1.69 0.76 -11.74
C ILE A 14 -0.71 -0.39 -11.92
N ASP A 15 -0.07 -0.80 -10.83
CA ASP A 15 1.00 -1.78 -10.85
C ASP A 15 0.72 -2.99 -9.95
N ASN A 16 0.22 -4.05 -10.57
CA ASN A 16 0.00 -5.38 -9.97
C ASN A 16 -0.48 -5.30 -8.49
N PHE A 17 0.46 -5.49 -7.54
CA PHE A 17 0.16 -5.65 -6.12
C PHE A 17 0.77 -4.54 -5.25
N GLY A 18 1.64 -3.69 -5.81
CA GLY A 18 2.41 -2.71 -5.06
C GLY A 18 1.51 -1.65 -4.44
N ASP A 19 0.68 -1.02 -5.25
CA ASP A 19 -0.15 0.10 -4.85
C ASP A 19 -1.15 -0.31 -3.76
N ILE A 20 -1.94 -1.35 -4.04
CA ILE A 20 -2.93 -1.85 -3.09
C ILE A 20 -2.28 -2.45 -1.84
N GLY A 21 -1.11 -3.09 -1.98
CA GLY A 21 -0.38 -3.68 -0.86
C GLY A 21 0.11 -2.65 0.14
N VAL A 22 0.67 -1.54 -0.33
CA VAL A 22 1.11 -0.43 0.54
C VAL A 22 -0.09 0.24 1.20
N CYS A 23 -1.15 0.53 0.43
CA CYS A 23 -2.36 1.17 0.97
C CYS A 23 -3.06 0.27 2.00
N TRP A 24 -3.13 -1.05 1.77
CA TRP A 24 -3.66 -2.01 2.73
C TRP A 24 -2.84 -2.06 4.03
N ARG A 25 -1.50 -2.11 3.92
CA ARG A 25 -0.61 -2.10 5.09
C ARG A 25 -0.81 -0.84 5.92
N LEU A 26 -0.90 0.33 5.27
CA LEU A 26 -1.16 1.61 5.94
C LEU A 26 -2.54 1.60 6.61
N ALA A 27 -3.58 1.17 5.91
CA ALA A 27 -4.93 1.08 6.45
C ALA A 27 -5.00 0.19 7.70
N ARG A 28 -4.34 -0.97 7.65
CA ARG A 28 -4.27 -1.91 8.77
C ARG A 28 -3.50 -1.32 9.96
N ASP A 29 -2.35 -0.68 9.74
CA ASP A 29 -1.57 -0.06 10.82
C ASP A 29 -2.36 1.06 11.50
N LEU A 30 -3.07 1.89 10.74
CA LEU A 30 -3.94 2.93 11.28
C LEU A 30 -5.09 2.34 12.10
N ALA A 31 -5.74 1.28 11.61
CA ALA A 31 -6.81 0.60 12.33
C ALA A 31 -6.30 -0.04 13.65
N GLN A 32 -5.12 -0.63 13.64
CA GLN A 32 -4.48 -1.18 14.85
C GLN A 32 -4.12 -0.09 15.87
N ARG A 33 -3.95 1.15 15.43
CA ARG A 33 -3.77 2.33 16.30
C ARG A 33 -5.09 2.93 16.81
N GLY A 34 -6.22 2.30 16.48
CA GLY A 34 -7.55 2.70 16.96
C GLY A 34 -8.28 3.69 16.06
N HIS A 35 -7.83 3.89 14.84
CA HIS A 35 -8.51 4.73 13.84
C HIS A 35 -9.52 3.93 13.03
N SER A 36 -10.48 4.61 12.40
CA SER A 36 -11.38 4.05 11.40
C SER A 36 -10.88 4.39 9.99
N VAL A 37 -10.83 3.40 9.09
CA VAL A 37 -10.25 3.58 7.77
C VAL A 37 -11.20 3.10 6.69
N ARG A 38 -11.44 3.93 5.66
CA ARG A 38 -12.04 3.54 4.39
C ARG A 38 -10.94 3.52 3.33
N LEU A 39 -10.73 2.36 2.74
CA LEU A 39 -9.81 2.16 1.63
C LEU A 39 -10.62 2.09 0.34
N TRP A 40 -10.54 3.14 -0.47
CA TRP A 40 -11.19 3.26 -1.76
C TRP A 40 -10.26 2.78 -2.86
N THR A 41 -10.67 1.79 -3.63
CA THR A 41 -9.85 1.24 -4.71
C THR A 41 -10.68 0.84 -5.92
N ASP A 42 -10.11 0.93 -7.11
CA ASP A 42 -10.68 0.48 -8.38
C ASP A 42 -10.58 -1.04 -8.55
N ASP A 43 -9.54 -1.67 -7.96
CA ASP A 43 -9.36 -3.11 -7.97
C ASP A 43 -8.93 -3.64 -6.59
N ALA A 44 -9.84 -4.37 -5.95
CA ALA A 44 -9.58 -5.03 -4.68
C ALA A 44 -9.26 -6.54 -4.83
N SER A 45 -9.10 -7.05 -6.04
CA SER A 45 -8.96 -8.49 -6.30
C SER A 45 -7.76 -9.11 -5.58
N ALA A 46 -6.64 -8.39 -5.52
CA ALA A 46 -5.44 -8.85 -4.82
C ALA A 46 -5.66 -9.04 -3.31
N LEU A 47 -6.56 -8.27 -2.69
CA LEU A 47 -6.86 -8.42 -1.26
C LEU A 47 -7.53 -9.75 -0.92
N GLN A 48 -8.15 -10.45 -1.88
CA GLN A 48 -8.74 -11.77 -1.66
C GLN A 48 -7.72 -12.80 -1.17
N TRP A 49 -6.47 -12.69 -1.61
CA TRP A 49 -5.39 -13.58 -1.18
C TRP A 49 -4.35 -12.89 -0.28
N MET A 50 -4.13 -11.58 -0.43
CA MET A 50 -3.20 -10.84 0.45
C MET A 50 -3.77 -10.64 1.85
N ALA A 51 -5.08 -10.49 1.96
CA ALA A 51 -5.78 -10.18 3.21
C ALA A 51 -7.16 -10.88 3.30
N PRO A 52 -7.22 -12.23 3.16
CA PRO A 52 -8.48 -12.97 3.04
C PRO A 52 -9.41 -12.79 4.25
N HIS A 53 -8.87 -12.43 5.39
CA HIS A 53 -9.64 -12.22 6.63
C HIS A 53 -9.99 -10.76 6.89
N GLY A 54 -9.58 -9.84 6.01
CA GLY A 54 -9.77 -8.41 6.23
C GLY A 54 -9.05 -7.89 7.49
N CYS A 55 -9.50 -6.76 7.97
CA CYS A 55 -9.02 -6.16 9.23
C CYS A 55 -10.15 -5.37 9.89
N ALA A 56 -10.40 -5.60 11.17
CA ALA A 56 -11.35 -4.78 11.94
C ALA A 56 -10.90 -3.32 11.91
N GLY A 57 -11.86 -2.41 11.67
CA GLY A 57 -11.57 -0.98 11.53
C GLY A 57 -11.19 -0.53 10.12
N VAL A 58 -11.03 -1.46 9.15
CA VAL A 58 -10.82 -1.15 7.74
C VAL A 58 -12.03 -1.58 6.91
N GLN A 59 -12.59 -0.65 6.15
CA GLN A 59 -13.64 -0.90 5.18
C GLN A 59 -13.07 -0.68 3.77
N VAL A 60 -13.11 -1.70 2.91
CA VAL A 60 -12.72 -1.58 1.50
C VAL A 60 -13.94 -1.19 0.69
N LEU A 61 -13.82 -0.13 -0.10
CA LEU A 61 -14.89 0.48 -0.88
C LEU A 61 -14.49 0.61 -2.35
N PRO A 62 -15.45 0.47 -3.28
CA PRO A 62 -15.14 0.60 -4.70
C PRO A 62 -14.83 2.07 -5.04
N TRP A 63 -13.83 2.27 -5.90
CA TRP A 63 -13.50 3.57 -6.47
C TRP A 63 -14.70 4.14 -7.23
N GLY A 64 -14.98 5.43 -7.03
CA GLY A 64 -16.15 6.07 -7.67
C GLY A 64 -17.48 5.77 -6.99
N GLY A 65 -17.48 4.96 -5.93
CA GLY A 65 -18.65 4.80 -5.07
C GLY A 65 -19.00 6.14 -4.39
N ALA A 66 -20.29 6.44 -4.29
CA ALA A 66 -20.73 7.60 -3.54
C ALA A 66 -20.39 7.43 -2.05
N VAL A 67 -19.80 8.47 -1.44
CA VAL A 67 -19.72 8.51 0.02
C VAL A 67 -21.16 8.60 0.52
N PRO A 68 -21.63 7.65 1.34
CA PRO A 68 -22.98 7.74 1.90
C PRO A 68 -23.15 9.09 2.62
N ASP A 69 -24.27 9.78 2.41
CA ASP A 69 -24.51 11.10 3.02
C ASP A 69 -24.45 11.07 4.55
N GLN A 70 -24.73 9.91 5.14
CA GLN A 70 -24.66 9.68 6.59
C GLN A 70 -23.28 9.18 7.08
N ALA A 71 -22.33 8.97 6.18
CA ALA A 71 -20.99 8.53 6.58
C ALA A 71 -20.28 9.62 7.38
N ALA A 72 -19.53 9.20 8.41
CA ALA A 72 -18.69 10.11 9.17
C ALA A 72 -17.74 10.87 8.23
N PRO A 73 -17.63 12.21 8.39
CA PRO A 73 -16.66 12.99 7.63
C PRO A 73 -15.23 12.49 7.85
N ALA A 74 -14.42 12.48 6.80
CA ALA A 74 -13.01 12.18 6.94
C ALA A 74 -12.28 13.31 7.69
N ASP A 75 -11.39 12.93 8.59
CA ASP A 75 -10.44 13.83 9.23
C ASP A 75 -9.15 13.92 8.41
N VAL A 76 -8.82 12.84 7.70
CA VAL A 76 -7.65 12.74 6.82
C VAL A 76 -8.04 12.11 5.49
N LEU A 77 -7.61 12.75 4.40
CA LEU A 77 -7.69 12.23 3.04
C LEU A 77 -6.28 11.89 2.59
N ILE A 78 -6.07 10.65 2.15
CA ILE A 78 -4.82 10.21 1.54
C ILE A 78 -5.08 9.90 0.07
N GLU A 79 -4.38 10.61 -0.80
CA GLU A 79 -4.30 10.37 -2.23
C GLU A 79 -3.00 9.61 -2.50
N ALA A 80 -3.10 8.30 -2.77
CA ALA A 80 -1.92 7.47 -2.91
C ALA A 80 -1.40 7.50 -4.36
N PHE A 81 -0.10 7.72 -4.51
CA PHE A 81 0.65 7.59 -5.77
C PHE A 81 0.12 8.46 -6.91
N GLY A 82 -0.32 9.67 -6.56
CA GLY A 82 -0.81 10.64 -7.54
C GLY A 82 -2.16 10.28 -8.16
N CYS A 83 -2.92 9.34 -7.58
CA CYS A 83 -4.30 9.12 -8.01
C CYS A 83 -5.14 10.39 -7.77
N GLU A 84 -6.06 10.72 -8.66
CA GLU A 84 -6.96 11.85 -8.48
C GLU A 84 -8.24 11.40 -7.78
N ILE A 85 -8.52 11.96 -6.60
CA ILE A 85 -9.78 11.70 -5.90
C ILE A 85 -10.93 12.27 -6.75
N ALA A 86 -11.99 11.48 -6.94
CA ALA A 86 -13.15 11.88 -7.74
C ALA A 86 -13.73 13.22 -7.24
N PRO A 87 -14.05 14.16 -8.16
CA PRO A 87 -14.54 15.48 -7.80
C PRO A 87 -15.79 15.49 -6.92
N GLU A 88 -16.65 14.47 -7.05
CA GLU A 88 -17.87 14.28 -6.26
C GLU A 88 -17.54 13.96 -4.80
N ILE A 89 -16.51 13.16 -4.56
CA ILE A 89 -16.02 12.84 -3.20
C ILE A 89 -15.45 14.10 -2.57
N ILE A 90 -14.62 14.86 -3.30
CA ILE A 90 -14.08 16.13 -2.81
C ILE A 90 -15.20 17.14 -2.53
N ALA A 91 -16.23 17.22 -3.38
CA ALA A 91 -17.38 18.08 -3.16
C ALA A 91 -18.15 17.69 -1.88
N THR A 92 -18.33 16.40 -1.65
CA THR A 92 -18.96 15.87 -0.44
C THR A 92 -18.14 16.19 0.80
N SER A 93 -16.83 15.91 0.79
CA SER A 93 -15.91 16.25 1.87
C SER A 93 -15.92 17.75 2.17
N ALA A 94 -16.00 18.59 1.14
CA ALA A 94 -16.06 20.04 1.31
C ALA A 94 -17.38 20.51 1.94
N ARG A 95 -18.52 19.89 1.60
CA ARG A 95 -19.81 20.17 2.27
C ARG A 95 -19.77 19.77 3.74
N GLN A 96 -19.29 18.55 4.04
CA GLN A 96 -19.14 18.05 5.40
C GLN A 96 -18.17 18.90 6.23
N SER A 97 -17.04 19.33 5.63
CA SER A 97 -16.06 20.22 6.26
C SER A 97 -16.69 21.55 6.66
N ARG A 98 -17.48 22.16 5.77
CA ARG A 98 -18.20 23.41 6.07
C ARG A 98 -19.20 23.23 7.21
N ALA A 99 -19.94 22.12 7.21
CA ALA A 99 -20.93 21.85 8.24
C ALA A 99 -20.31 21.68 9.63
N ARG A 100 -19.12 21.07 9.73
CA ARG A 100 -18.42 20.86 11.01
C ARG A 100 -17.40 21.97 11.37
N GLY A 101 -17.15 22.92 10.45
CA GLY A 101 -16.16 24.00 10.68
C GLY A 101 -14.71 23.55 10.67
N GLN A 102 -14.40 22.32 10.20
CA GLN A 102 -13.06 21.76 10.20
C GLN A 102 -12.73 21.12 8.84
N LYS A 103 -11.58 21.49 8.29
CA LYS A 103 -11.05 20.89 7.05
C LYS A 103 -10.32 19.59 7.37
N PRO A 104 -10.40 18.57 6.50
CA PRO A 104 -9.53 17.41 6.61
C PRO A 104 -8.08 17.79 6.30
N VAL A 105 -7.16 17.03 6.86
CA VAL A 105 -5.76 17.01 6.40
C VAL A 105 -5.72 16.25 5.09
N TRP A 106 -5.19 16.84 4.02
CA TRP A 106 -5.06 16.18 2.72
C TRP A 106 -3.61 15.87 2.41
N ILE A 107 -3.31 14.58 2.25
CA ILE A 107 -1.96 14.08 2.03
C ILE A 107 -1.90 13.41 0.66
N ASN A 108 -0.91 13.80 -0.15
CA ASN A 108 -0.49 13.02 -1.31
C ASN A 108 0.64 12.11 -0.88
N LEU A 109 0.34 10.82 -0.79
CA LEU A 109 1.31 9.78 -0.43
C LEU A 109 2.04 9.33 -1.69
N GLU A 110 3.36 9.54 -1.72
CA GLU A 110 4.23 9.18 -2.82
C GLU A 110 4.89 7.81 -2.62
N TYR A 111 5.50 7.28 -3.67
CA TYR A 111 6.27 6.05 -3.60
C TYR A 111 7.50 6.17 -2.70
N LEU A 112 7.88 5.07 -2.08
CA LEU A 112 9.15 4.96 -1.38
C LEU A 112 10.30 5.15 -2.37
N SER A 113 11.20 6.07 -2.07
CA SER A 113 12.37 6.33 -2.90
C SER A 113 13.61 6.63 -2.06
N ALA A 114 14.78 6.24 -2.58
CA ALA A 114 16.11 6.60 -2.06
C ALA A 114 16.73 7.78 -2.83
N GLU A 115 16.02 8.36 -3.78
CA GLU A 115 16.49 9.49 -4.58
C GLU A 115 16.61 10.77 -3.75
N ALA A 116 17.65 11.56 -3.97
CA ALA A 116 17.93 12.76 -3.18
C ALA A 116 16.82 13.84 -3.25
N TYR A 117 16.01 13.84 -4.32
CA TYR A 117 14.94 14.84 -4.46
C TYR A 117 13.83 14.67 -3.41
N VAL A 118 13.61 13.46 -2.89
CA VAL A 118 12.50 13.21 -1.94
C VAL A 118 12.63 14.02 -0.66
N GLU A 119 13.86 14.31 -0.21
CA GLU A 119 14.10 15.14 0.97
C GLU A 119 13.59 16.57 0.79
N ARG A 120 13.72 17.10 -0.44
CA ARG A 120 13.26 18.46 -0.77
C ARG A 120 11.77 18.54 -1.03
N CYS A 121 11.16 17.41 -1.41
CA CYS A 121 9.75 17.34 -1.77
C CYS A 121 8.86 16.91 -0.60
N HIS A 122 9.42 16.27 0.41
CA HIS A 122 8.66 15.87 1.59
C HIS A 122 8.12 17.07 2.35
N ALA A 123 6.86 16.98 2.78
CA ALA A 123 6.12 18.03 3.49
C ALA A 123 5.94 19.36 2.72
N LEU A 124 6.11 19.35 1.39
CA LEU A 124 5.76 20.52 0.58
C LEU A 124 4.24 20.73 0.50
N PRO A 125 3.76 21.97 0.67
CA PRO A 125 2.35 22.29 0.49
C PRO A 125 2.01 22.49 -0.99
N SER A 126 0.81 22.06 -1.38
CA SER A 126 0.19 22.33 -2.67
C SER A 126 -1.19 22.95 -2.43
N PRO A 127 -1.31 24.28 -2.44
CA PRO A 127 -2.59 24.98 -2.23
C PRO A 127 -3.58 24.71 -3.36
N ILE A 128 -4.81 24.34 -3.02
CA ILE A 128 -5.90 24.13 -3.98
C ILE A 128 -6.53 25.48 -4.31
N GLN A 129 -6.39 25.91 -5.57
CA GLN A 129 -6.82 27.24 -6.01
C GLN A 129 -8.28 27.29 -6.46
N ARG A 130 -8.86 26.16 -6.91
CA ARG A 130 -10.17 26.11 -7.56
C ARG A 130 -10.99 24.91 -7.10
N GLY A 131 -12.28 24.94 -7.40
CA GLY A 131 -13.20 23.84 -7.13
C GLY A 131 -13.73 23.79 -5.68
N PRO A 132 -14.40 22.70 -5.29
CA PRO A 132 -15.07 22.58 -3.99
C PRO A 132 -14.13 22.71 -2.78
N ALA A 133 -12.88 22.31 -2.94
CA ALA A 133 -11.84 22.37 -1.92
C ALA A 133 -10.93 23.61 -2.04
N ALA A 134 -11.35 24.66 -2.76
CA ALA A 134 -10.57 25.90 -2.85
C ALA A 134 -10.20 26.43 -1.46
N GLY A 135 -8.93 26.80 -1.28
CA GLY A 135 -8.39 27.22 0.01
C GLY A 135 -7.99 26.08 0.95
N TRP A 136 -8.05 24.83 0.51
CA TRP A 136 -7.40 23.71 1.19
C TRP A 136 -5.94 23.60 0.75
N THR A 137 -5.14 22.82 1.49
CA THR A 137 -3.75 22.51 1.14
C THR A 137 -3.58 21.00 1.12
N LYS A 138 -3.03 20.50 0.02
CA LYS A 138 -2.54 19.13 -0.09
C LYS A 138 -1.06 19.12 0.30
N TRP A 139 -0.65 18.15 1.10
CA TRP A 139 0.72 18.01 1.57
C TRP A 139 1.36 16.79 0.94
N PHE A 140 2.53 16.94 0.35
CA PHE A 140 3.26 15.80 -0.19
C PHE A 140 3.95 15.02 0.93
N PHE A 141 3.73 13.72 0.95
CA PHE A 141 4.39 12.81 1.88
C PHE A 141 5.23 11.81 1.10
N TYR A 142 6.54 11.95 1.20
CA TYR A 142 7.50 11.06 0.57
C TYR A 142 8.07 10.10 1.61
N PRO A 143 7.73 8.79 1.56
CA PRO A 143 8.47 7.77 2.30
C PRO A 143 9.94 7.73 1.83
N GLY A 144 10.86 7.48 2.76
CA GLY A 144 12.28 7.47 2.44
C GLY A 144 13.14 6.97 3.60
N PHE A 145 14.44 7.01 3.41
CA PHE A 145 15.42 6.37 4.30
C PHE A 145 16.19 7.35 5.18
N THR A 146 15.90 8.63 5.11
CA THR A 146 16.61 9.68 5.86
C THR A 146 15.67 10.40 6.82
N PRO A 147 16.18 11.09 7.85
CA PRO A 147 15.37 11.88 8.76
C PRO A 147 14.61 13.04 8.11
N ALA A 148 14.99 13.45 6.90
CA ALA A 148 14.32 14.51 6.13
C ALA A 148 13.13 14.00 5.29
N THR A 149 12.81 12.72 5.39
CA THR A 149 11.69 12.07 4.68
C THR A 149 10.64 11.54 5.64
N GLY A 150 9.54 11.01 5.10
CA GLY A 150 8.45 10.44 5.91
C GLY A 150 8.77 9.10 6.61
N GLY A 151 9.97 8.57 6.41
CA GLY A 151 10.37 7.27 6.96
C GLY A 151 9.70 6.08 6.27
N LEU A 152 9.71 4.95 6.95
CA LEU A 152 9.17 3.68 6.45
C LEU A 152 7.92 3.28 7.21
N LEU A 153 6.96 2.71 6.50
CA LEU A 153 5.82 2.05 7.13
C LEU A 153 6.32 0.85 7.94
N ARG A 154 6.03 0.86 9.24
CA ARG A 154 6.45 -0.17 10.19
C ARG A 154 5.31 -0.47 11.15
N GLU A 155 4.70 -1.62 10.97
CA GLU A 155 3.65 -2.12 11.85
C GLU A 155 4.21 -2.42 13.25
N LEU A 156 3.40 -2.23 14.28
CA LEU A 156 3.82 -2.38 15.68
C LEU A 156 4.32 -3.81 15.99
N ASP A 157 3.72 -4.82 15.35
CA ASP A 157 4.00 -6.23 15.55
C ASP A 157 4.99 -6.83 14.52
N LEU A 158 5.56 -6.01 13.61
CA LEU A 158 6.36 -6.49 12.50
C LEU A 158 7.58 -7.31 12.95
N ALA A 159 8.33 -6.77 13.91
CA ALA A 159 9.54 -7.45 14.40
C ALA A 159 9.22 -8.79 15.11
N GLU A 160 8.12 -8.82 15.87
CA GLU A 160 7.66 -10.04 16.55
C GLU A 160 7.22 -11.10 15.53
N ARG A 161 6.41 -10.72 14.54
CA ARG A 161 5.99 -11.63 13.46
C ARG A 161 7.16 -12.16 12.66
N GLN A 162 8.18 -11.35 12.41
CA GLN A 162 9.39 -11.80 11.72
C GLN A 162 10.20 -12.79 12.57
N ALA A 163 10.36 -12.51 13.86
CA ALA A 163 11.12 -13.37 14.77
C ALA A 163 10.42 -14.71 15.04
N SER A 164 9.09 -14.73 15.08
CA SER A 164 8.28 -15.93 15.32
C SER A 164 7.90 -16.70 14.06
N PHE A 165 8.31 -16.24 12.87
CA PHE A 165 7.93 -16.88 11.62
C PHE A 165 8.57 -18.25 11.45
N ASP A 166 7.73 -19.31 11.46
CA ASP A 166 8.16 -20.68 11.19
C ASP A 166 8.14 -20.96 9.68
N VAL A 167 9.30 -20.85 9.06
CA VAL A 167 9.48 -21.09 7.63
C VAL A 167 9.17 -22.55 7.24
N THR A 168 9.41 -23.51 8.14
CA THR A 168 9.17 -24.94 7.87
C THR A 168 7.68 -25.24 7.85
N ALA A 169 6.94 -24.76 8.86
CA ALA A 169 5.50 -24.89 8.90
C ALA A 169 4.84 -24.17 7.72
N TRP A 170 5.29 -22.97 7.38
CA TRP A 170 4.79 -22.23 6.24
C TRP A 170 4.98 -22.98 4.91
N ARG A 171 6.18 -23.53 4.68
CA ARG A 171 6.48 -24.34 3.49
C ARG A 171 5.57 -25.55 3.38
N SER A 172 5.39 -26.26 4.47
CA SER A 172 4.52 -27.45 4.52
C SER A 172 3.06 -27.13 4.20
N ALA A 173 2.58 -25.96 4.65
CA ALA A 173 1.19 -25.53 4.45
C ALA A 173 0.92 -25.02 3.03
N HIS A 174 1.90 -24.34 2.38
CA HIS A 174 1.67 -23.60 1.14
C HIS A 174 2.33 -24.21 -0.10
N LEU A 175 3.27 -25.14 0.08
CA LEU A 175 4.06 -25.72 -0.99
C LEU A 175 3.94 -27.26 -0.99
N ALA A 176 2.69 -27.74 -1.02
CA ALA A 176 2.38 -29.17 -0.99
C ALA A 176 3.15 -29.95 -2.06
N GLY A 177 3.79 -31.07 -1.66
CA GLY A 177 4.59 -31.92 -2.54
C GLY A 177 6.01 -31.43 -2.80
N ALA A 178 6.40 -30.31 -2.25
CA ALA A 178 7.72 -29.73 -2.41
C ALA A 178 8.62 -30.04 -1.21
N ALA A 179 8.96 -31.31 -0.98
CA ALA A 179 10.04 -31.64 -0.07
C ALA A 179 11.31 -30.92 -0.53
N ALA A 180 11.90 -30.10 0.33
CA ALA A 180 13.14 -29.43 0.01
C ALA A 180 14.26 -30.46 -0.11
N ALA A 181 14.98 -30.47 -1.23
CA ALA A 181 16.19 -31.26 -1.35
C ALA A 181 17.27 -30.70 -0.41
N ALA A 182 18.12 -31.56 0.10
CA ALA A 182 19.25 -31.13 0.93
C ALA A 182 20.11 -30.14 0.15
N GLY A 183 20.38 -28.98 0.75
CA GLY A 183 21.16 -27.91 0.11
C GLY A 183 20.41 -27.11 -0.96
N GLU A 184 19.11 -27.30 -1.14
CA GLU A 184 18.30 -26.52 -2.07
C GLU A 184 18.24 -25.04 -1.67
N ARG A 185 18.54 -24.16 -2.63
CA ARG A 185 18.36 -22.69 -2.46
C ARG A 185 16.95 -22.29 -2.85
N TRP A 186 16.37 -21.38 -2.08
CA TRP A 186 15.06 -20.82 -2.36
C TRP A 186 15.20 -19.34 -2.71
N ILE A 187 14.68 -18.95 -3.86
CA ILE A 187 14.74 -17.59 -4.38
C ILE A 187 13.33 -17.14 -4.65
N SER A 188 12.93 -16.01 -4.06
CA SER A 188 11.70 -15.31 -4.45
C SER A 188 11.98 -14.45 -5.66
N LEU A 189 11.29 -14.71 -6.76
CA LEU A 189 11.37 -13.91 -7.99
C LEU A 189 10.16 -12.98 -8.03
N PHE A 190 10.43 -11.72 -7.73
CA PHE A 190 9.46 -10.64 -7.80
C PHE A 190 10.06 -9.52 -8.65
N CYS A 191 9.69 -9.49 -9.92
CA CYS A 191 10.19 -8.50 -10.89
C CYS A 191 9.18 -8.30 -12.01
N TYR A 192 9.43 -7.31 -12.83
CA TYR A 192 8.79 -7.17 -14.13
C TYR A 192 9.40 -8.14 -15.16
N GLU A 193 9.68 -7.67 -16.36
CA GLU A 193 10.32 -8.40 -17.46
C GLU A 193 11.73 -7.85 -17.71
N PRO A 194 12.69 -7.99 -16.76
CA PRO A 194 14.02 -7.45 -16.96
C PRO A 194 14.76 -8.22 -18.05
N PRO A 195 15.54 -7.55 -18.91
CA PRO A 195 16.32 -8.21 -19.96
C PRO A 195 17.30 -9.27 -19.41
N ALA A 196 17.71 -9.12 -18.15
CA ALA A 196 18.62 -10.07 -17.49
C ALA A 196 17.93 -11.36 -17.00
N LEU A 197 16.61 -11.49 -17.08
CA LEU A 197 15.89 -12.65 -16.55
C LEU A 197 16.33 -13.97 -17.22
N ALA A 198 16.39 -13.99 -18.54
CA ALA A 198 16.83 -15.18 -19.27
C ALA A 198 18.26 -15.61 -18.90
N GLN A 199 19.17 -14.65 -18.71
CA GLN A 199 20.54 -14.92 -18.27
C GLN A 199 20.57 -15.46 -16.83
N LEU A 200 19.75 -14.91 -15.94
CA LEU A 200 19.63 -15.41 -14.56
C LEU A 200 19.15 -16.86 -14.56
N LEU A 201 18.09 -17.17 -15.31
CA LEU A 201 17.54 -18.54 -15.38
C LEU A 201 18.58 -19.53 -15.89
N ALA A 202 19.30 -19.18 -16.97
CA ALA A 202 20.38 -20.02 -17.51
C ALA A 202 21.54 -20.23 -16.50
N GLN A 203 21.88 -19.22 -15.70
CA GLN A 203 22.88 -19.37 -14.65
C GLN A 203 22.38 -20.28 -13.50
N LEU A 204 21.11 -20.20 -13.13
CA LEU A 204 20.52 -21.04 -12.10
C LEU A 204 20.40 -22.50 -12.54
N GLU A 205 20.05 -22.73 -13.81
CA GLU A 205 19.99 -24.06 -14.40
C GLU A 205 21.35 -24.78 -14.39
N ASN A 206 22.43 -24.04 -14.65
CA ASN A 206 23.80 -24.54 -14.65
C ASN A 206 24.49 -24.49 -13.27
N ALA A 207 23.77 -24.10 -12.21
CA ALA A 207 24.35 -24.02 -10.88
C ALA A 207 24.51 -25.40 -10.22
N SER A 208 25.57 -25.58 -9.42
CA SER A 208 25.85 -26.85 -8.72
C SER A 208 24.82 -27.18 -7.62
N ALA A 209 24.17 -26.17 -7.06
CA ALA A 209 23.14 -26.35 -6.03
C ALA A 209 21.74 -26.23 -6.64
N PRO A 210 20.83 -27.20 -6.35
CA PRO A 210 19.47 -27.10 -6.83
C PRO A 210 18.81 -25.80 -6.31
N THR A 211 18.08 -25.15 -7.19
CA THR A 211 17.43 -23.88 -6.87
C THR A 211 15.95 -23.96 -7.16
N ARG A 212 15.12 -23.54 -6.21
CA ARG A 212 13.68 -23.43 -6.34
C ARG A 212 13.29 -21.96 -6.45
N LEU A 213 12.61 -21.60 -7.51
CA LEU A 213 12.06 -20.27 -7.69
C LEU A 213 10.62 -20.21 -7.16
N LEU A 214 10.32 -19.22 -6.34
CA LEU A 214 8.98 -18.82 -5.97
C LEU A 214 8.63 -17.60 -6.83
N VAL A 215 7.86 -17.83 -7.89
CA VAL A 215 7.53 -16.80 -8.87
C VAL A 215 6.20 -16.18 -8.50
N THR A 216 6.19 -14.88 -8.26
CA THR A 216 4.94 -14.15 -8.01
C THR A 216 4.11 -14.11 -9.30
N PRO A 217 2.78 -14.39 -9.23
CA PRO A 217 1.90 -14.25 -10.38
C PRO A 217 2.00 -12.85 -10.99
N GLY A 218 1.97 -12.77 -12.33
CA GLY A 218 2.08 -11.52 -13.06
C GLY A 218 3.00 -11.63 -14.27
N ARG A 219 3.55 -10.51 -14.73
CA ARG A 219 4.37 -10.44 -15.95
C ARG A 219 5.61 -11.33 -15.87
N ALA A 220 6.30 -11.38 -14.75
CA ALA A 220 7.46 -12.25 -14.57
C ALA A 220 7.11 -13.73 -14.73
N ALA A 221 5.94 -14.17 -14.22
CA ALA A 221 5.51 -15.55 -14.34
C ALA A 221 5.22 -15.98 -15.79
N ALA A 222 4.85 -15.03 -16.66
CA ALA A 222 4.65 -15.29 -18.08
C ALA A 222 5.96 -15.42 -18.87
N SER A 223 7.09 -15.02 -18.28
CA SER A 223 8.42 -14.98 -18.89
C SER A 223 9.35 -16.10 -18.36
N VAL A 224 8.90 -16.91 -17.40
CA VAL A 224 9.59 -18.07 -16.81
C VAL A 224 9.00 -19.36 -17.35
#